data_d8e549f6eff8131e68b1502c4ffcf1c1
#
_entry.id   d8e549f6eff8131e68b1502c4ffcf1c1
#
_cell.length_a   1.000
_cell.length_b   1.000
_cell.length_c   1.000
_cell.angle_alpha   90.00
_cell.angle_beta   90.00
_cell.angle_gamma   90.00
#
_symmetry.space_group_name_H-M   'P 1'
#
loop_
_entity.id
_entity.type
_entity.pdbx_description
1 polymer ?
#
loop_
_entity_poly.entity_id
_entity_poly.type
_entity_poly.pdbx_seq_one_letter_code
_entity_poly.pdbx_strand_id
1 'polypeptide(L)'
;MKISNFRGKFIGKRSFYAMILAIAVPIMIQNGITNFVNMIDNIMVGRVGTNEMSGVAIVNQLIMVFNLCIFGGVAGAGIFTAQFHGARNNEGICYTFRYKIIVITVITAASIAIFLNFGDELIRLYLHGEAGDSGAIVETHRQAKIYLSYMLIGLPPFAIAQAYGDTLRCSEETIIPMKAGIISVVVNLSLNYVLIYGKLGAPVLGVAGAAIATIIARYVEMGFVVIWTHSHSRRQPFIKGAFKNFKIPLALAKDMIAKGTPLIFNETLWSMGIASLLQNYSVRGLAVVGALNISQIISNLFNVGIIAMGSAISIILGRRLGAGEMDEAKEYAVKLIFFTEIICFATALVLMLLAPLFPMIYNTTDEIKMLAASFIRVAAACMPIYAFETCCYFTIRSGGKTFITFLFDSVFMCVVSVPVAYVLVHFTALNVVTVYLFVQLVSLLKCIIGFLMVKKGIWLNKLSY
;
A
#
# COMPACT_ATOMS: atom_id res chain seq x y z
N MET A 1 16.86 11.35 35.09
CA MET A 1 16.61 12.16 33.89
C MET A 1 15.43 13.07 34.21
N LYS A 2 15.60 14.40 34.26
CA LYS A 2 14.55 15.33 34.72
C LYS A 2 13.36 15.30 33.75
N ILE A 3 12.13 15.30 34.27
CA ILE A 3 10.86 15.26 33.51
C ILE A 3 10.80 16.36 32.41
N SER A 4 11.42 17.50 32.64
CA SER A 4 11.54 18.58 31.66
C SER A 4 12.35 18.20 30.40
N ASN A 5 13.40 17.37 30.54
CA ASN A 5 14.23 16.86 29.44
C ASN A 5 13.50 15.80 28.61
N PHE A 6 12.65 14.99 29.26
CA PHE A 6 11.83 13.99 28.58
C PHE A 6 10.76 14.68 27.70
N ARG A 7 10.02 15.65 28.25
CA ARG A 7 9.03 16.40 27.48
C ARG A 7 9.59 17.06 26.24
N GLY A 8 10.74 17.75 26.34
CA GLY A 8 11.36 18.41 25.18
C GLY A 8 11.78 17.43 24.08
N LYS A 9 12.20 16.21 24.45
CA LYS A 9 12.73 15.22 23.52
C LYS A 9 11.63 14.42 22.77
N PHE A 10 10.52 14.10 23.44
CA PHE A 10 9.51 13.18 22.91
C PHE A 10 8.18 13.86 22.55
N ILE A 11 7.91 15.02 23.12
CA ILE A 11 6.63 15.71 22.92
C ILE A 11 6.86 16.98 22.09
N GLY A 12 6.12 17.10 20.99
CA GLY A 12 6.10 18.27 20.12
C GLY A 12 5.16 19.37 20.59
N LYS A 13 5.28 20.55 20.00
CA LYS A 13 4.29 21.64 20.17
C LYS A 13 2.98 21.29 19.46
N ARG A 14 1.87 21.93 19.79
CA ARG A 14 0.57 21.73 19.13
C ARG A 14 0.65 21.86 17.60
N SER A 15 1.44 22.81 17.09
CA SER A 15 1.67 23.00 15.65
C SER A 15 2.33 21.80 14.97
N PHE A 16 3.21 21.09 15.68
CA PHE A 16 3.84 19.85 15.20
C PHE A 16 2.79 18.76 14.94
N TYR A 17 1.90 18.51 15.89
CA TYR A 17 0.83 17.53 15.73
C TYR A 17 -0.19 17.93 14.65
N ALA A 18 -0.52 19.21 14.56
CA ALA A 18 -1.40 19.72 13.53
C ALA A 18 -0.82 19.47 12.12
N MET A 19 0.48 19.69 11.94
CA MET A 19 1.18 19.41 10.68
C MET A 19 1.16 17.92 10.33
N ILE A 20 1.43 17.03 11.29
CA ILE A 20 1.41 15.59 11.08
C ILE A 20 0.01 15.13 10.66
N LEU A 21 -1.01 15.53 11.41
CA LEU A 21 -2.39 15.15 11.16
C LEU A 21 -2.90 15.69 9.81
N ALA A 22 -2.47 16.88 9.42
CA ALA A 22 -2.80 17.44 8.11
C ALA A 22 -2.27 16.61 6.93
N ILE A 23 -1.18 15.85 7.13
CA ILE A 23 -0.62 14.95 6.11
C ILE A 23 -1.17 13.54 6.29
N ALA A 24 -1.14 12.99 7.51
CA ALA A 24 -1.48 11.59 7.76
C ALA A 24 -2.98 11.30 7.62
N VAL A 25 -3.86 12.17 8.12
CA VAL A 25 -5.31 11.94 8.12
C VAL A 25 -5.88 11.82 6.70
N PRO A 26 -5.56 12.72 5.74
CA PRO A 26 -6.02 12.54 4.36
C PRO A 26 -5.54 11.23 3.73
N ILE A 27 -4.29 10.82 3.97
CA ILE A 27 -3.74 9.55 3.46
C ILE A 27 -4.47 8.36 4.10
N MET A 28 -4.73 8.43 5.41
CA MET A 28 -5.46 7.40 6.14
C MET A 28 -6.90 7.25 5.63
N ILE A 29 -7.58 8.37 5.41
CA ILE A 29 -8.95 8.38 4.88
C ILE A 29 -8.96 7.78 3.47
N GLN A 30 -8.04 8.19 2.60
CA GLN A 30 -7.93 7.67 1.23
C GLN A 30 -7.72 6.15 1.24
N ASN A 31 -6.74 5.65 2.00
CA ASN A 31 -6.43 4.23 2.08
C ASN A 31 -7.58 3.42 2.70
N GLY A 32 -8.20 3.94 3.76
CA GLY A 32 -9.33 3.30 4.42
C GLY A 32 -10.54 3.16 3.49
N ILE A 33 -10.89 4.22 2.80
CA ILE A 33 -12.00 4.23 1.84
C ILE A 33 -11.71 3.27 0.67
N THR A 34 -10.49 3.28 0.13
CA THR A 34 -10.10 2.38 -0.98
C THR A 34 -10.25 0.90 -0.56
N ASN A 35 -9.79 0.54 0.63
CA ASN A 35 -9.93 -0.84 1.14
C ASN A 35 -11.39 -1.23 1.35
N PHE A 36 -12.20 -0.32 1.89
CA PHE A 36 -13.63 -0.56 2.11
C PHE A 36 -14.38 -0.76 0.78
N VAL A 37 -14.04 0.02 -0.23
CA VAL A 37 -14.67 -0.10 -1.55
C VAL A 37 -14.27 -1.38 -2.26
N ASN A 38 -13.01 -1.76 -2.23
CA ASN A 38 -12.57 -3.04 -2.78
C ASN A 38 -13.36 -4.22 -2.15
N MET A 39 -13.67 -4.12 -0.86
CA MET A 39 -14.52 -5.10 -0.19
C MET A 39 -15.96 -5.09 -0.73
N ILE A 40 -16.55 -3.90 -0.91
CA ILE A 40 -17.92 -3.78 -1.46
C ILE A 40 -17.97 -4.26 -2.90
N ASP A 41 -16.98 -3.91 -3.73
CA ASP A 41 -16.90 -4.35 -5.13
C ASP A 41 -16.90 -5.89 -5.23
N ASN A 42 -16.08 -6.55 -4.39
CA ASN A 42 -16.05 -8.00 -4.32
C ASN A 42 -17.40 -8.61 -3.91
N ILE A 43 -18.11 -7.98 -2.95
CA ILE A 43 -19.45 -8.41 -2.54
C ILE A 43 -20.46 -8.23 -3.68
N MET A 44 -20.41 -7.11 -4.39
CA MET A 44 -21.34 -6.80 -5.49
C MET A 44 -21.16 -7.77 -6.66
N VAL A 45 -19.91 -8.05 -7.05
CA VAL A 45 -19.62 -9.04 -8.09
C VAL A 45 -19.97 -10.46 -7.62
N GLY A 46 -19.71 -10.79 -6.35
CA GLY A 46 -20.07 -12.09 -5.77
C GLY A 46 -21.56 -12.41 -5.78
N ARG A 47 -22.43 -11.39 -5.82
CA ARG A 47 -23.87 -11.56 -5.99
C ARG A 47 -24.32 -11.87 -7.42
N VAL A 48 -23.45 -11.67 -8.41
CA VAL A 48 -23.73 -12.03 -9.81
C VAL A 48 -23.59 -13.53 -9.99
N GLY A 49 -22.51 -14.11 -9.48
CA GLY A 49 -22.25 -15.54 -9.52
C GLY A 49 -20.85 -15.89 -9.03
N THR A 50 -20.65 -17.15 -8.67
CA THR A 50 -19.37 -17.65 -8.16
C THR A 50 -18.28 -17.66 -9.23
N ASN A 51 -18.62 -18.04 -10.46
CA ASN A 51 -17.68 -18.08 -11.57
C ASN A 51 -17.24 -16.67 -11.98
N GLU A 52 -18.16 -15.71 -11.98
CA GLU A 52 -17.92 -14.30 -12.21
C GLU A 52 -16.98 -13.72 -11.16
N MET A 53 -17.26 -14.01 -9.89
CA MET A 53 -16.41 -13.54 -8.77
C MET A 53 -14.99 -14.13 -8.86
N SER A 54 -14.87 -15.41 -9.16
CA SER A 54 -13.58 -16.09 -9.32
C SER A 54 -12.79 -15.52 -10.50
N GLY A 55 -13.44 -15.26 -11.64
CA GLY A 55 -12.82 -14.64 -12.80
C GLY A 55 -12.28 -13.23 -12.51
N VAL A 56 -13.07 -12.39 -11.83
CA VAL A 56 -12.66 -11.06 -11.40
C VAL A 56 -11.50 -11.12 -10.39
N ALA A 57 -11.55 -12.07 -9.46
CA ALA A 57 -10.49 -12.24 -8.46
C ALA A 57 -9.14 -12.58 -9.10
N ILE A 58 -9.12 -13.50 -10.09
CA ILE A 58 -7.90 -13.85 -10.84
C ILE A 58 -7.31 -12.61 -11.51
N VAL A 59 -8.13 -11.84 -12.23
CA VAL A 59 -7.66 -10.65 -12.93
C VAL A 59 -7.17 -9.57 -11.95
N ASN A 60 -7.83 -9.41 -10.82
CA ASN A 60 -7.39 -8.48 -9.77
C ASN A 60 -6.01 -8.85 -9.22
N GLN A 61 -5.66 -10.14 -9.12
CA GLN A 61 -4.31 -10.58 -8.77
C GLN A 61 -3.28 -10.16 -9.83
N LEU A 62 -3.61 -10.29 -11.12
CA LEU A 62 -2.74 -9.84 -12.20
C LEU A 62 -2.56 -8.31 -12.17
N ILE A 63 -3.64 -7.56 -11.98
CA ILE A 63 -3.62 -6.09 -11.87
C ILE A 63 -2.87 -5.63 -10.61
N MET A 64 -2.90 -6.41 -9.53
CA MET A 64 -2.13 -6.13 -8.32
C MET A 64 -0.63 -6.04 -8.61
N VAL A 65 -0.08 -6.93 -9.44
CA VAL A 65 1.33 -6.89 -9.85
C VAL A 65 1.63 -5.58 -10.59
N PHE A 66 0.76 -5.17 -11.52
CA PHE A 66 0.87 -3.87 -12.18
C PHE A 66 0.87 -2.71 -11.18
N ASN A 67 -0.08 -2.72 -10.23
CA ASN A 67 -0.18 -1.68 -9.21
C ASN A 67 1.12 -1.59 -8.38
N LEU A 68 1.69 -2.72 -7.95
CA LEU A 68 2.95 -2.75 -7.20
C LEU A 68 4.11 -2.16 -8.01
N CYS A 69 4.20 -2.46 -9.31
CA CYS A 69 5.20 -1.87 -10.21
C CYS A 69 5.04 -0.35 -10.32
N ILE A 70 3.79 0.15 -10.46
CA ILE A 70 3.51 1.60 -10.50
C ILE A 70 3.89 2.26 -9.16
N PHE A 71 3.46 1.71 -8.03
CA PHE A 71 3.80 2.26 -6.71
C PHE A 71 5.30 2.30 -6.46
N GLY A 72 6.01 1.20 -6.73
CA GLY A 72 7.46 1.14 -6.57
C GLY A 72 8.21 2.12 -7.49
N GLY A 73 7.80 2.18 -8.77
CA GLY A 73 8.39 3.08 -9.77
C GLY A 73 8.22 4.56 -9.42
N VAL A 74 7.06 4.93 -8.92
CA VAL A 74 6.75 6.32 -8.51
C VAL A 74 7.41 6.66 -7.17
N ALA A 75 7.43 5.74 -6.22
CA ALA A 75 7.91 5.93 -4.86
C ALA A 75 9.40 6.29 -4.78
N GLY A 76 10.23 5.74 -5.67
CA GLY A 76 11.65 6.08 -5.76
C GLY A 76 11.88 7.57 -6.06
N ALA A 77 11.17 8.10 -7.04
CA ALA A 77 11.21 9.53 -7.37
C ALA A 77 10.52 10.39 -6.29
N GLY A 78 9.56 9.85 -5.55
CA GLY A 78 8.86 10.52 -4.45
C GLY A 78 9.81 10.99 -3.35
N ILE A 79 10.86 10.23 -3.05
CA ILE A 79 11.91 10.61 -2.07
C ILE A 79 12.59 11.91 -2.50
N PHE A 80 12.98 12.01 -3.77
CA PHE A 80 13.59 13.22 -4.32
C PHE A 80 12.59 14.37 -4.36
N THR A 81 11.32 14.11 -4.72
CA THR A 81 10.26 15.12 -4.73
C THR A 81 10.11 15.77 -3.36
N ALA A 82 10.05 14.99 -2.27
CA ALA A 82 9.93 15.50 -0.90
C ALA A 82 11.15 16.34 -0.50
N GLN A 83 12.36 15.91 -0.86
CA GLN A 83 13.59 16.66 -0.57
C GLN A 83 13.68 17.93 -1.41
N PHE A 84 13.37 17.90 -2.72
CA PHE A 84 13.32 19.11 -3.54
C PHE A 84 12.25 20.09 -3.06
N HIS A 85 11.13 19.60 -2.57
CA HIS A 85 10.11 20.45 -1.95
C HIS A 85 10.68 21.18 -0.71
N GLY A 86 11.39 20.46 0.16
CA GLY A 86 12.08 21.05 1.30
C GLY A 86 13.14 22.09 0.91
N ALA A 87 13.89 21.82 -0.14
CA ALA A 87 14.88 22.73 -0.71
C ALA A 87 14.25 23.90 -1.50
N ARG A 88 12.94 23.97 -1.66
CA ARG A 88 12.21 24.92 -2.51
C ARG A 88 12.66 24.90 -3.98
N ASN A 89 13.14 23.76 -4.45
CA ASN A 89 13.61 23.56 -5.81
C ASN A 89 12.48 23.05 -6.72
N ASN A 90 11.71 23.95 -7.29
CA ASN A 90 10.59 23.62 -8.19
C ASN A 90 11.05 22.94 -9.48
N GLU A 91 12.26 23.23 -9.96
CA GLU A 91 12.81 22.58 -11.15
C GLU A 91 13.14 21.11 -10.87
N GLY A 92 13.71 20.82 -9.71
CA GLY A 92 13.92 19.45 -9.24
C GLY A 92 12.61 18.66 -9.12
N ILE A 93 11.55 19.28 -8.59
CA ILE A 93 10.22 18.64 -8.54
C ILE A 93 9.70 18.38 -9.97
N CYS A 94 9.90 19.31 -10.90
CA CYS A 94 9.54 19.11 -12.30
C CYS A 94 10.27 17.93 -12.93
N TYR A 95 11.58 17.76 -12.67
CA TYR A 95 12.35 16.61 -13.14
C TYR A 95 11.85 15.29 -12.56
N THR A 96 11.53 15.24 -11.28
CA THR A 96 10.97 14.03 -10.65
C THR A 96 9.59 13.70 -11.20
N PHE A 97 8.77 14.71 -11.46
CA PHE A 97 7.45 14.52 -12.07
C PHE A 97 7.58 13.96 -13.52
N ARG A 98 8.46 14.53 -14.34
CA ARG A 98 8.75 13.99 -15.69
C ARG A 98 9.22 12.54 -15.64
N TYR A 99 10.12 12.22 -14.72
CA TYR A 99 10.58 10.85 -14.50
C TYR A 99 9.41 9.92 -14.18
N LYS A 100 8.53 10.31 -13.26
CA LYS A 100 7.35 9.52 -12.91
C LYS A 100 6.48 9.27 -14.14
N ILE A 101 6.20 10.30 -14.94
CA ILE A 101 5.40 10.17 -16.18
C ILE A 101 6.06 9.19 -17.17
N ILE A 102 7.37 9.26 -17.36
CA ILE A 102 8.11 8.32 -18.24
C ILE A 102 7.99 6.89 -17.70
N VAL A 103 8.28 6.69 -16.42
CA VAL A 103 8.27 5.35 -15.79
C VAL A 103 6.89 4.72 -15.84
N ILE A 104 5.84 5.46 -15.46
CA ILE A 104 4.47 4.92 -15.51
C ILE A 104 4.02 4.61 -16.94
N THR A 105 4.45 5.41 -17.93
CA THR A 105 4.16 5.16 -19.34
C THR A 105 4.81 3.86 -19.80
N VAL A 106 6.09 3.66 -19.47
CA VAL A 106 6.83 2.44 -19.84
C VAL A 106 6.21 1.21 -19.15
N ILE A 107 5.96 1.27 -17.84
CA ILE A 107 5.34 0.17 -17.09
C ILE A 107 3.95 -0.15 -17.64
N THR A 108 3.13 0.88 -17.90
CA THR A 108 1.77 0.69 -18.41
C THR A 108 1.77 0.09 -19.81
N ALA A 109 2.63 0.59 -20.72
CA ALA A 109 2.76 0.04 -22.07
C ALA A 109 3.25 -1.41 -22.04
N ALA A 110 4.25 -1.72 -21.23
CA ALA A 110 4.75 -3.07 -21.05
C ALA A 110 3.66 -4.02 -20.48
N SER A 111 2.94 -3.57 -19.47
CA SER A 111 1.85 -4.36 -18.85
C SER A 111 0.71 -4.60 -19.82
N ILE A 112 0.30 -3.61 -20.61
CA ILE A 112 -0.73 -3.78 -21.65
C ILE A 112 -0.24 -4.77 -22.71
N ALA A 113 1.01 -4.66 -23.16
CA ALA A 113 1.58 -5.60 -24.12
C ALA A 113 1.63 -7.03 -23.57
N ILE A 114 2.04 -7.22 -22.32
CA ILE A 114 2.06 -8.53 -21.65
C ILE A 114 0.63 -9.09 -21.55
N PHE A 115 -0.33 -8.33 -21.09
CA PHE A 115 -1.71 -8.79 -20.92
C PHE A 115 -2.42 -9.08 -22.25
N LEU A 116 -2.11 -8.33 -23.31
CA LEU A 116 -2.66 -8.59 -24.64
C LEU A 116 -2.10 -9.87 -25.27
N ASN A 117 -0.79 -10.16 -25.09
CA ASN A 117 -0.15 -11.31 -25.68
C ASN A 117 -0.24 -12.57 -24.83
N PHE A 118 -0.17 -12.44 -23.51
CA PHE A 118 -0.05 -13.57 -22.56
C PHE A 118 -1.20 -13.61 -21.53
N GLY A 119 -2.21 -12.74 -21.65
CA GLY A 119 -3.30 -12.65 -20.64
C GLY A 119 -4.09 -13.96 -20.53
N ASP A 120 -4.29 -14.65 -21.64
CA ASP A 120 -4.98 -15.96 -21.67
C ASP A 120 -4.20 -17.02 -20.90
N GLU A 121 -2.90 -17.12 -21.14
CA GLU A 121 -1.99 -18.06 -20.46
C GLU A 121 -1.88 -17.72 -18.97
N LEU A 122 -1.79 -16.45 -18.62
CA LEU A 122 -1.72 -16.00 -17.24
C LEU A 122 -3.00 -16.35 -16.46
N ILE A 123 -4.18 -16.18 -17.04
CA ILE A 123 -5.45 -16.61 -16.44
C ILE A 123 -5.47 -18.13 -16.26
N ARG A 124 -5.05 -18.89 -17.26
CA ARG A 124 -5.02 -20.36 -17.19
C ARG A 124 -4.10 -20.89 -16.09
N LEU A 125 -2.99 -20.20 -15.77
CA LEU A 125 -2.10 -20.59 -14.66
C LEU A 125 -2.85 -20.65 -13.32
N TYR A 126 -3.82 -19.78 -13.08
CA TYR A 126 -4.65 -19.79 -11.87
C TYR A 126 -5.73 -20.88 -11.89
N LEU A 127 -6.12 -21.37 -13.06
CA LEU A 127 -7.14 -22.40 -13.22
C LEU A 127 -6.57 -23.82 -13.25
N HIS A 128 -5.23 -23.97 -13.35
CA HIS A 128 -4.56 -25.26 -13.34
C HIS A 128 -4.57 -25.86 -11.92
N GLY A 129 -5.19 -27.02 -11.76
CA GLY A 129 -5.23 -27.77 -10.50
C GLY A 129 -6.53 -27.62 -9.70
N GLU A 130 -7.50 -26.83 -10.17
CA GLU A 130 -8.83 -26.87 -9.58
C GLU A 130 -9.56 -28.16 -10.02
N ALA A 131 -9.89 -29.00 -9.05
CA ALA A 131 -10.77 -30.17 -9.20
C ALA A 131 -12.22 -29.69 -9.26
N GLY A 132 -12.60 -29.00 -10.35
CA GLY A 132 -13.92 -28.46 -10.55
C GLY A 132 -14.61 -29.05 -11.78
N ASP A 133 -15.94 -28.82 -11.90
CA ASP A 133 -16.69 -29.10 -13.10
C ASP A 133 -16.07 -28.34 -14.29
N SER A 134 -15.76 -29.05 -15.37
CA SER A 134 -15.14 -28.47 -16.58
C SER A 134 -15.94 -27.28 -17.13
N GLY A 135 -17.26 -27.24 -16.94
CA GLY A 135 -18.12 -26.13 -17.31
C GLY A 135 -17.87 -24.87 -16.47
N ALA A 136 -17.67 -24.99 -15.15
CA ALA A 136 -17.39 -23.88 -14.26
C ALA A 136 -16.03 -23.24 -14.57
N ILE A 137 -15.00 -24.05 -14.88
CA ILE A 137 -13.65 -23.58 -15.25
C ILE A 137 -13.70 -22.77 -16.55
N VAL A 138 -14.42 -23.27 -17.56
CA VAL A 138 -14.59 -22.56 -18.85
C VAL A 138 -15.32 -21.23 -18.66
N GLU A 139 -16.37 -21.18 -17.84
CA GLU A 139 -17.10 -19.95 -17.58
C GLU A 139 -16.26 -18.94 -16.78
N THR A 140 -15.55 -19.39 -15.73
CA THR A 140 -14.62 -18.54 -14.97
C THR A 140 -13.56 -17.93 -15.88
N HIS A 141 -12.97 -18.73 -16.77
CA HIS A 141 -11.99 -18.27 -17.76
C HIS A 141 -12.58 -17.20 -18.69
N ARG A 142 -13.81 -17.43 -19.20
CA ARG A 142 -14.52 -16.49 -20.07
C ARG A 142 -14.77 -15.15 -19.36
N GLN A 143 -15.23 -15.18 -18.11
CA GLN A 143 -15.49 -13.97 -17.32
C GLN A 143 -14.21 -13.21 -16.99
N ALA A 144 -13.13 -13.92 -16.64
CA ALA A 144 -11.81 -13.32 -16.43
C ALA A 144 -11.31 -12.61 -17.70
N LYS A 145 -11.44 -13.22 -18.86
CA LYS A 145 -11.02 -12.66 -20.13
C LYS A 145 -11.80 -11.39 -20.49
N ILE A 146 -13.12 -11.39 -20.28
CA ILE A 146 -13.98 -10.22 -20.48
C ILE A 146 -13.51 -9.09 -19.55
N TYR A 147 -13.38 -9.38 -18.26
CA TYR A 147 -12.96 -8.38 -17.26
C TYR A 147 -11.57 -7.80 -17.56
N LEU A 148 -10.60 -8.64 -17.90
CA LEU A 148 -9.24 -8.21 -18.24
C LEU A 148 -9.23 -7.27 -19.43
N SER A 149 -9.95 -7.61 -20.52
CA SER A 149 -9.98 -6.79 -21.73
C SER A 149 -10.50 -5.37 -21.49
N TYR A 150 -11.52 -5.22 -20.67
CA TYR A 150 -11.99 -3.90 -20.24
C TYR A 150 -10.97 -3.19 -19.34
N MET A 151 -10.41 -3.90 -18.35
CA MET A 151 -9.52 -3.30 -17.35
C MET A 151 -8.23 -2.74 -17.97
N LEU A 152 -7.78 -3.21 -19.13
CA LEU A 152 -6.63 -2.63 -19.86
C LEU A 152 -6.82 -1.15 -20.14
N ILE A 153 -8.07 -0.72 -20.41
CA ILE A 153 -8.41 0.70 -20.66
C ILE A 153 -8.26 1.53 -19.37
N GLY A 154 -8.43 0.89 -18.22
CA GLY A 154 -8.32 1.54 -16.90
C GLY A 154 -6.89 1.62 -16.34
N LEU A 155 -5.89 0.97 -16.97
CA LEU A 155 -4.49 1.01 -16.48
C LEU A 155 -3.85 2.40 -16.67
N PRO A 156 -3.94 3.08 -17.85
CA PRO A 156 -3.34 4.40 -18.03
C PRO A 156 -3.87 5.46 -17.06
N PRO A 157 -5.20 5.66 -16.90
CA PRO A 157 -5.70 6.68 -15.98
C PRO A 157 -5.30 6.42 -14.53
N PHE A 158 -5.25 5.15 -14.09
CA PHE A 158 -4.73 4.80 -12.77
C PHE A 158 -3.26 5.23 -12.60
N ALA A 159 -2.40 4.89 -13.55
CA ALA A 159 -0.98 5.22 -13.49
C ALA A 159 -0.74 6.74 -13.45
N ILE A 160 -1.46 7.50 -14.29
CA ILE A 160 -1.38 8.96 -14.31
C ILE A 160 -1.85 9.55 -12.97
N ALA A 161 -2.99 9.09 -12.44
CA ALA A 161 -3.49 9.53 -11.14
C ALA A 161 -2.48 9.28 -10.02
N GLN A 162 -1.75 8.14 -10.05
CA GLN A 162 -0.70 7.83 -9.07
C GLN A 162 0.51 8.78 -9.19
N ALA A 163 0.97 9.10 -10.39
CA ALA A 163 2.11 10.01 -10.58
C ALA A 163 1.81 11.43 -10.09
N TYR A 164 0.63 11.96 -10.43
CA TYR A 164 0.16 13.25 -9.94
C TYR A 164 -0.08 13.22 -8.43
N GLY A 165 -0.83 12.23 -7.94
CA GLY A 165 -1.16 12.08 -6.54
C GLY A 165 0.06 11.95 -5.64
N ASP A 166 1.06 11.17 -6.05
CA ASP A 166 2.31 11.04 -5.29
C ASP A 166 3.10 12.35 -5.28
N THR A 167 3.17 13.05 -6.40
CA THR A 167 3.87 14.35 -6.46
C THR A 167 3.20 15.38 -5.57
N LEU A 168 1.87 15.44 -5.56
CA LEU A 168 1.10 16.31 -4.66
C LEU A 168 1.32 15.94 -3.19
N ARG A 169 1.25 14.65 -2.84
CA ARG A 169 1.50 14.19 -1.45
C ARG A 169 2.91 14.53 -0.99
N CYS A 170 3.92 14.29 -1.83
CA CYS A 170 5.31 14.63 -1.50
C CYS A 170 5.56 16.15 -1.41
N SER A 171 4.67 16.96 -2.01
CA SER A 171 4.64 18.42 -1.88
C SER A 171 3.67 18.90 -0.80
N GLU A 172 3.31 18.05 0.16
CA GLU A 172 2.40 18.29 1.29
C GLU A 172 0.95 18.64 0.90
N GLU A 173 0.55 18.46 -0.36
CA GLU A 173 -0.83 18.64 -0.82
C GLU A 173 -1.57 17.30 -0.80
N THR A 174 -1.91 16.82 0.39
CA THR A 174 -2.51 15.50 0.59
C THR A 174 -4.05 15.48 0.45
N ILE A 175 -4.68 16.64 0.61
CA ILE A 175 -6.15 16.78 0.56
C ILE A 175 -6.70 16.52 -0.84
N ILE A 176 -5.97 16.92 -1.88
CA ILE A 176 -6.45 16.81 -3.26
C ILE A 176 -6.48 15.35 -3.75
N PRO A 177 -5.43 14.54 -3.59
CA PRO A 177 -5.52 13.11 -3.88
C PRO A 177 -6.60 12.39 -3.05
N MET A 178 -6.79 12.77 -1.78
CA MET A 178 -7.87 12.23 -0.95
C MET A 178 -9.25 12.55 -1.55
N LYS A 179 -9.52 13.80 -1.90
CA LYS A 179 -10.80 14.20 -2.51
C LYS A 179 -11.04 13.47 -3.83
N ALA A 180 -10.01 13.35 -4.68
CA ALA A 180 -10.09 12.62 -5.93
C ALA A 180 -10.47 11.16 -5.70
N GLY A 181 -9.82 10.49 -4.74
CA GLY A 181 -10.14 9.13 -4.34
C GLY A 181 -11.58 8.98 -3.84
N ILE A 182 -12.06 9.89 -2.97
CA ILE A 182 -13.44 9.84 -2.47
C ILE A 182 -14.44 9.98 -3.63
N ILE A 183 -14.23 10.94 -4.53
CA ILE A 183 -15.11 11.14 -5.70
C ILE A 183 -15.12 9.90 -6.59
N SER A 184 -13.93 9.36 -6.89
CA SER A 184 -13.76 8.13 -7.67
C SER A 184 -14.57 6.97 -7.08
N VAL A 185 -14.51 6.81 -5.78
CA VAL A 185 -15.23 5.77 -5.04
C VAL A 185 -16.74 5.93 -5.13
N VAL A 186 -17.25 7.14 -4.91
CA VAL A 186 -18.69 7.41 -5.04
C VAL A 186 -19.18 7.11 -6.45
N VAL A 187 -18.41 7.51 -7.46
CA VAL A 187 -18.72 7.20 -8.88
C VAL A 187 -18.68 5.70 -9.12
N ASN A 188 -17.65 4.99 -8.65
CA ASN A 188 -17.52 3.54 -8.81
C ASN A 188 -18.71 2.80 -8.20
N LEU A 189 -19.05 3.05 -6.93
CA LEU A 189 -20.16 2.39 -6.26
C LEU A 189 -21.51 2.69 -6.92
N SER A 190 -21.74 3.92 -7.32
CA SER A 190 -22.97 4.32 -8.00
C SER A 190 -23.13 3.60 -9.33
N LEU A 191 -22.06 3.59 -10.13
CA LEU A 191 -22.06 2.93 -11.44
C LEU A 191 -22.10 1.40 -11.33
N ASN A 192 -21.43 0.81 -10.33
CA ASN A 192 -21.55 -0.62 -10.04
C ASN A 192 -22.99 -1.02 -9.79
N TYR A 193 -23.71 -0.28 -8.93
CA TYR A 193 -25.12 -0.54 -8.66
C TYR A 193 -25.98 -0.47 -9.93
N VAL A 194 -25.73 0.51 -10.79
CA VAL A 194 -26.49 0.71 -12.04
C VAL A 194 -26.14 -0.36 -13.08
N LEU A 195 -24.84 -0.58 -13.34
CA LEU A 195 -24.39 -1.38 -14.49
C LEU A 195 -24.31 -2.89 -14.20
N ILE A 196 -24.01 -3.30 -12.96
CA ILE A 196 -23.98 -4.72 -12.60
C ILE A 196 -25.41 -5.28 -12.60
N TYR A 197 -26.34 -4.54 -11.98
CA TYR A 197 -27.70 -5.02 -11.74
C TYR A 197 -28.74 -4.48 -12.71
N GLY A 198 -28.37 -3.64 -13.68
CA GLY A 198 -29.30 -3.10 -14.67
C GLY A 198 -30.37 -2.18 -14.07
N LYS A 199 -30.00 -1.32 -13.12
CA LYS A 199 -30.91 -0.38 -12.50
C LYS A 199 -31.04 0.91 -13.31
N LEU A 200 -32.06 1.71 -13.04
CA LEU A 200 -32.34 2.99 -13.71
C LEU A 200 -32.46 2.88 -15.25
N GLY A 201 -32.89 1.76 -15.77
CA GLY A 201 -33.05 1.52 -17.21
C GLY A 201 -31.76 1.13 -17.95
N ALA A 202 -30.65 0.92 -17.24
CA ALA A 202 -29.43 0.40 -17.84
C ALA A 202 -29.52 -1.12 -18.10
N PRO A 203 -28.82 -1.67 -19.11
CA PRO A 203 -28.73 -3.11 -19.31
C PRO A 203 -27.96 -3.78 -18.17
N VAL A 204 -28.30 -5.04 -17.87
CA VAL A 204 -27.55 -5.86 -16.92
C VAL A 204 -26.27 -6.30 -17.58
N LEU A 205 -25.14 -5.74 -17.16
CA LEU A 205 -23.81 -6.02 -17.73
C LEU A 205 -22.96 -6.96 -16.87
N GLY A 206 -23.40 -7.28 -15.64
CA GLY A 206 -22.65 -8.17 -14.75
C GLY A 206 -21.18 -7.76 -14.56
N VAL A 207 -20.25 -8.67 -14.87
CA VAL A 207 -18.80 -8.44 -14.74
C VAL A 207 -18.30 -7.30 -15.63
N ALA A 208 -18.79 -7.17 -16.85
CA ALA A 208 -18.45 -6.06 -17.73
C ALA A 208 -18.90 -4.71 -17.14
N GLY A 209 -20.05 -4.69 -16.48
CA GLY A 209 -20.56 -3.52 -15.75
C GLY A 209 -19.61 -3.08 -14.62
N ALA A 210 -19.09 -4.02 -13.85
CA ALA A 210 -18.10 -3.75 -12.80
C ALA A 210 -16.81 -3.17 -13.38
N ALA A 211 -16.30 -3.72 -14.49
CA ALA A 211 -15.12 -3.21 -15.17
C ALA A 211 -15.33 -1.77 -15.69
N ILE A 212 -16.45 -1.51 -16.36
CA ILE A 212 -16.78 -0.17 -16.89
C ILE A 212 -16.90 0.85 -15.77
N ALA A 213 -17.57 0.51 -14.66
CA ALA A 213 -17.67 1.38 -13.49
C ALA A 213 -16.29 1.74 -12.92
N THR A 214 -15.41 0.76 -12.80
CA THR A 214 -14.03 0.97 -12.32
C THR A 214 -13.22 1.84 -13.29
N ILE A 215 -13.35 1.63 -14.59
CA ILE A 215 -12.67 2.46 -15.62
C ILE A 215 -13.11 3.92 -15.51
N ILE A 216 -14.42 4.17 -15.50
CA ILE A 216 -14.97 5.54 -15.39
C ILE A 216 -14.48 6.20 -14.11
N ALA A 217 -14.53 5.50 -12.98
CA ALA A 217 -14.04 6.00 -11.70
C ALA A 217 -12.55 6.39 -11.75
N ARG A 218 -11.69 5.58 -12.39
CA ARG A 218 -10.27 5.90 -12.60
C ARG A 218 -10.04 7.12 -13.48
N TYR A 219 -10.85 7.28 -14.55
CA TYR A 219 -10.80 8.51 -15.38
C TYR A 219 -11.25 9.74 -14.62
N VAL A 220 -12.26 9.64 -13.77
CA VAL A 220 -12.72 10.72 -12.90
C VAL A 220 -11.63 11.11 -11.90
N GLU A 221 -10.98 10.13 -11.25
CA GLU A 221 -9.87 10.37 -10.34
C GLU A 221 -8.71 11.09 -11.03
N MET A 222 -8.26 10.55 -12.16
CA MET A 222 -7.23 11.15 -12.99
C MET A 222 -7.61 12.57 -13.39
N GLY A 223 -8.80 12.75 -13.95
CA GLY A 223 -9.29 14.08 -14.41
C GLY A 223 -9.29 15.10 -13.28
N PHE A 224 -9.75 14.69 -12.08
CA PHE A 224 -9.77 15.60 -10.94
C PHE A 224 -8.36 16.06 -10.52
N VAL A 225 -7.41 15.15 -10.35
CA VAL A 225 -6.04 15.52 -9.93
C VAL A 225 -5.30 16.29 -11.01
N VAL A 226 -5.47 15.94 -12.29
CA VAL A 226 -4.84 16.62 -13.42
C VAL A 226 -5.39 18.03 -13.56
N ILE A 227 -6.71 18.20 -13.68
CA ILE A 227 -7.37 19.50 -13.85
C ILE A 227 -7.03 20.41 -12.66
N TRP A 228 -7.12 19.89 -11.42
CA TRP A 228 -6.78 20.69 -10.25
C TRP A 228 -5.33 21.16 -10.28
N THR A 229 -4.37 20.29 -10.58
CA THR A 229 -2.94 20.64 -10.60
C THR A 229 -2.64 21.69 -11.64
N HIS A 230 -3.19 21.59 -12.84
CA HIS A 230 -2.99 22.56 -13.93
C HIS A 230 -3.67 23.91 -13.64
N SER A 231 -4.88 23.89 -13.09
CA SER A 231 -5.60 25.13 -12.73
C SER A 231 -4.97 25.88 -11.55
N HIS A 232 -4.28 25.16 -10.65
CA HIS A 232 -3.56 25.75 -9.50
C HIS A 232 -2.04 25.81 -9.70
N SER A 233 -1.59 26.08 -10.91
CA SER A 233 -0.18 26.15 -11.30
C SER A 233 0.64 27.23 -10.57
N ARG A 234 -0.03 28.20 -9.93
CA ARG A 234 0.64 29.18 -9.03
C ARG A 234 1.02 28.51 -7.69
N ARG A 235 0.19 27.61 -7.19
CA ARG A 235 0.40 26.86 -5.95
C ARG A 235 1.32 25.66 -6.17
N GLN A 236 1.29 25.10 -7.39
CA GLN A 236 2.09 23.95 -7.83
C GLN A 236 2.98 24.34 -9.04
N PRO A 237 4.05 25.13 -8.81
CA PRO A 237 4.85 25.69 -9.89
C PRO A 237 5.57 24.67 -10.76
N PHE A 238 5.80 23.45 -10.24
CA PHE A 238 6.48 22.37 -10.98
C PHE A 238 5.77 21.98 -12.28
N ILE A 239 4.44 22.19 -12.33
CA ILE A 239 3.65 21.81 -13.51
C ILE A 239 3.89 22.76 -14.69
N LYS A 240 4.34 24.00 -14.43
CA LYS A 240 4.64 24.98 -15.47
C LYS A 240 5.83 24.51 -16.31
N GLY A 241 5.56 24.14 -17.53
CA GLY A 241 6.60 23.67 -18.45
C GLY A 241 7.00 22.21 -18.27
N ALA A 242 6.31 21.44 -17.39
CA ALA A 242 6.59 20.03 -17.21
C ALA A 242 6.55 19.22 -18.51
N PHE A 243 5.64 19.56 -19.41
CA PHE A 243 5.44 18.91 -20.71
C PHE A 243 6.11 19.63 -21.89
N LYS A 244 6.82 20.76 -21.67
CA LYS A 244 7.52 21.45 -22.77
C LYS A 244 8.70 20.65 -23.33
N ASN A 245 9.40 19.95 -22.48
CA ASN A 245 10.43 18.99 -22.83
C ASN A 245 10.48 17.89 -21.75
N PHE A 246 10.95 16.71 -22.10
CA PHE A 246 11.14 15.60 -21.16
C PHE A 246 12.62 15.41 -20.78
N LYS A 247 13.41 16.49 -20.85
CA LYS A 247 14.82 16.45 -20.43
C LYS A 247 14.88 16.33 -18.91
N ILE A 248 15.67 15.37 -18.45
CA ILE A 248 16.01 15.12 -17.05
C ILE A 248 17.53 14.98 -17.01
N PRO A 249 18.25 15.61 -16.05
CA PRO A 249 19.68 15.37 -15.85
C PRO A 249 19.95 13.88 -15.72
N LEU A 250 20.88 13.34 -16.49
CA LEU A 250 21.15 11.91 -16.56
C LEU A 250 21.58 11.34 -15.21
N ALA A 251 22.38 12.10 -14.43
CA ALA A 251 22.80 11.73 -13.09
C ALA A 251 21.58 11.53 -12.17
N LEU A 252 20.64 12.49 -12.18
CA LEU A 252 19.42 12.42 -11.38
C LEU A 252 18.53 11.24 -11.82
N ALA A 253 18.39 11.01 -13.13
CA ALA A 253 17.62 9.88 -13.64
C ALA A 253 18.20 8.53 -13.19
N LYS A 254 19.52 8.35 -13.28
CA LYS A 254 20.23 7.15 -12.79
C LYS A 254 20.00 6.92 -11.29
N ASP A 255 20.07 7.98 -10.49
CA ASP A 255 19.87 7.89 -9.05
C ASP A 255 18.42 7.56 -8.69
N MET A 256 17.44 8.12 -9.42
CA MET A 256 16.02 7.75 -9.23
C MET A 256 15.77 6.29 -9.57
N ILE A 257 16.38 5.76 -10.65
CA ILE A 257 16.33 4.33 -11.00
C ILE A 257 16.97 3.50 -9.90
N ALA A 258 18.19 3.83 -9.50
CA ALA A 258 18.94 3.09 -8.47
C ALA A 258 18.21 3.04 -7.12
N LYS A 259 17.46 4.10 -6.77
CA LYS A 259 16.67 4.12 -5.53
C LYS A 259 15.26 3.59 -5.70
N GLY A 260 14.68 3.64 -6.89
CA GLY A 260 13.35 3.09 -7.17
C GLY A 260 13.36 1.57 -7.33
N THR A 261 14.39 1.02 -7.98
CA THR A 261 14.49 -0.41 -8.24
C THR A 261 14.38 -1.28 -6.98
N PRO A 262 15.10 -1.01 -5.87
CA PRO A 262 14.94 -1.77 -4.63
C PRO A 262 13.52 -1.70 -4.05
N LEU A 263 12.78 -0.60 -4.27
CA LEU A 263 11.41 -0.46 -3.77
C LEU A 263 10.42 -1.32 -4.57
N ILE A 264 10.60 -1.44 -5.90
CA ILE A 264 9.79 -2.34 -6.72
C ILE A 264 10.00 -3.79 -6.26
N PHE A 265 11.26 -4.19 -6.07
CA PHE A 265 11.58 -5.53 -5.57
C PHE A 265 11.09 -5.74 -4.14
N ASN A 266 11.09 -4.70 -3.30
CA ASN A 266 10.57 -4.77 -1.94
C ASN A 266 9.09 -5.15 -1.94
N GLU A 267 8.26 -4.45 -2.70
CA GLU A 267 6.81 -4.73 -2.77
C GLU A 267 6.53 -6.15 -3.28
N THR A 268 7.25 -6.57 -4.33
CA THR A 268 7.08 -7.90 -4.91
C THR A 268 7.49 -9.00 -3.94
N LEU A 269 8.68 -8.89 -3.35
CA LEU A 269 9.22 -9.90 -2.45
C LEU A 269 8.43 -9.96 -1.13
N TRP A 270 7.96 -8.82 -0.64
CA TRP A 270 7.09 -8.73 0.54
C TRP A 270 5.77 -9.49 0.30
N SER A 271 5.13 -9.27 -0.85
CA SER A 271 3.90 -9.98 -1.24
C SER A 271 4.12 -11.50 -1.31
N MET A 272 5.24 -11.95 -1.90
CA MET A 272 5.62 -13.36 -1.93
C MET A 272 5.87 -13.91 -0.52
N GLY A 273 6.50 -13.14 0.35
CA GLY A 273 6.74 -13.51 1.75
C GLY A 273 5.45 -13.75 2.52
N ILE A 274 4.47 -12.85 2.41
CA ILE A 274 3.15 -13.01 3.03
C ILE A 274 2.43 -14.26 2.50
N ALA A 275 2.44 -14.49 1.18
CA ALA A 275 1.85 -15.70 0.60
C ALA A 275 2.53 -16.97 1.12
N SER A 276 3.86 -16.97 1.24
CA SER A 276 4.63 -18.10 1.79
C SER A 276 4.33 -18.36 3.26
N LEU A 277 4.15 -17.32 4.07
CA LEU A 277 3.72 -17.45 5.47
C LEU A 277 2.34 -18.10 5.57
N LEU A 278 1.38 -17.62 4.78
CA LEU A 278 0.03 -18.19 4.75
C LEU A 278 0.05 -19.67 4.33
N GLN A 279 0.86 -20.01 3.32
CA GLN A 279 1.05 -21.39 2.87
C GLN A 279 1.63 -22.26 3.99
N ASN A 280 2.63 -21.80 4.73
CA ASN A 280 3.17 -22.54 5.87
C ASN A 280 2.10 -22.79 6.94
N TYR A 281 1.33 -21.77 7.31
CA TYR A 281 0.26 -21.96 8.31
C TYR A 281 -0.86 -22.88 7.81
N SER A 282 -1.15 -22.92 6.51
CA SER A 282 -2.21 -23.73 5.93
C SER A 282 -2.02 -25.24 6.13
N VAL A 283 -0.78 -25.68 6.32
CA VAL A 283 -0.44 -27.08 6.63
C VAL A 283 -1.11 -27.57 7.93
N ARG A 284 -1.43 -26.65 8.84
CA ARG A 284 -2.12 -26.96 10.12
C ARG A 284 -3.63 -27.10 10.00
N GLY A 285 -4.20 -26.98 8.81
CA GLY A 285 -5.61 -27.25 8.50
C GLY A 285 -6.37 -26.08 7.85
N LEU A 286 -7.49 -26.42 7.21
CA LEU A 286 -8.34 -25.43 6.51
C LEU A 286 -8.95 -24.40 7.45
N ALA A 287 -9.28 -24.78 8.70
CA ALA A 287 -9.79 -23.88 9.72
C ALA A 287 -8.79 -22.73 10.00
N VAL A 288 -7.48 -23.02 9.97
CA VAL A 288 -6.41 -22.04 10.15
C VAL A 288 -6.41 -21.01 9.02
N VAL A 289 -6.59 -21.44 7.78
CA VAL A 289 -6.65 -20.54 6.61
C VAL A 289 -7.84 -19.59 6.71
N GLY A 290 -9.01 -20.11 7.05
CA GLY A 290 -10.22 -19.29 7.25
C GLY A 290 -10.05 -18.27 8.38
N ALA A 291 -9.49 -18.70 9.51
CA ALA A 291 -9.25 -17.85 10.66
C ALA A 291 -8.20 -16.75 10.38
N LEU A 292 -7.10 -17.09 9.66
CA LEU A 292 -6.09 -16.12 9.26
C LEU A 292 -6.63 -15.10 8.27
N ASN A 293 -7.46 -15.51 7.32
CA ASN A 293 -8.10 -14.58 6.38
C ASN A 293 -8.98 -13.55 7.11
N ILE A 294 -9.80 -13.99 8.06
CA ILE A 294 -10.60 -13.08 8.90
C ILE A 294 -9.69 -12.14 9.69
N SER A 295 -8.67 -12.68 10.34
CA SER A 295 -7.70 -11.89 11.12
C SER A 295 -6.97 -10.87 10.25
N GLN A 296 -6.55 -11.24 9.04
CA GLN A 296 -5.83 -10.35 8.11
C GLN A 296 -6.70 -9.19 7.63
N ILE A 297 -7.98 -9.44 7.28
CA ILE A 297 -8.90 -8.38 6.85
C ILE A 297 -9.04 -7.33 7.95
N ILE A 298 -9.26 -7.76 9.18
CA ILE A 298 -9.43 -6.87 10.33
C ILE A 298 -8.12 -6.14 10.66
N SER A 299 -6.99 -6.86 10.72
CA SER A 299 -5.68 -6.27 10.99
C SER A 299 -5.30 -5.22 9.94
N ASN A 300 -5.56 -5.48 8.67
CA ASN A 300 -5.28 -4.52 7.59
C ASN A 300 -6.09 -3.23 7.75
N LEU A 301 -7.34 -3.31 8.19
CA LEU A 301 -8.16 -2.12 8.46
C LEU A 301 -7.51 -1.23 9.54
N PHE A 302 -7.00 -1.83 10.60
CA PHE A 302 -6.33 -1.09 11.69
C PHE A 302 -4.92 -0.62 11.30
N ASN A 303 -4.22 -1.36 10.47
CA ASN A 303 -2.87 -1.00 9.98
C ASN A 303 -2.86 0.18 9.00
N VAL A 304 -4.00 0.54 8.40
CA VAL A 304 -4.13 1.72 7.52
C VAL A 304 -3.57 2.98 8.19
N GLY A 305 -3.84 3.18 9.47
CA GLY A 305 -3.33 4.31 10.23
C GLY A 305 -1.80 4.30 10.35
N ILE A 306 -1.20 3.14 10.61
CA ILE A 306 0.26 2.97 10.74
C ILE A 306 0.96 3.27 9.41
N ILE A 307 0.43 2.75 8.31
CA ILE A 307 0.98 2.98 6.96
C ILE A 307 0.87 4.46 6.57
N ALA A 308 -0.25 5.12 6.90
CA ALA A 308 -0.43 6.54 6.66
C ALA A 308 0.56 7.39 7.47
N MET A 309 0.82 7.03 8.73
CA MET A 309 1.84 7.66 9.57
C MET A 309 3.24 7.43 9.01
N GLY A 310 3.57 6.24 8.54
CA GLY A 310 4.84 5.95 7.86
C GLY A 310 5.04 6.86 6.64
N SER A 311 4.03 7.00 5.79
CA SER A 311 4.06 7.90 4.65
C SER A 311 4.26 9.36 5.07
N ALA A 312 3.57 9.82 6.10
CA ALA A 312 3.74 11.16 6.65
C ALA A 312 5.17 11.39 7.20
N ILE A 313 5.74 10.39 7.89
CA ILE A 313 7.14 10.40 8.35
C ILE A 313 8.09 10.61 7.16
N SER A 314 7.92 9.84 6.08
CA SER A 314 8.78 9.96 4.89
C SER A 314 8.70 11.35 4.26
N ILE A 315 7.52 11.94 4.17
CA ILE A 315 7.29 13.28 3.59
C ILE A 315 7.92 14.36 4.49
N ILE A 316 7.60 14.35 5.78
CA ILE A 316 8.07 15.37 6.75
C ILE A 316 9.60 15.33 6.89
N LEU A 317 10.17 14.15 7.06
CA LEU A 317 11.62 14.00 7.19
C LEU A 317 12.32 14.28 5.86
N GLY A 318 11.79 13.85 4.73
CA GLY A 318 12.32 14.17 3.41
C GLY A 318 12.41 15.68 3.19
N ARG A 319 11.36 16.42 3.56
CA ARG A 319 11.36 17.89 3.51
C ARG A 319 12.48 18.51 4.37
N ARG A 320 12.66 18.05 5.62
CA ARG A 320 13.71 18.55 6.51
C ARG A 320 15.10 18.26 5.99
N LEU A 321 15.32 17.04 5.49
CA LEU A 321 16.57 16.66 4.86
C LEU A 321 16.88 17.53 3.63
N GLY A 322 15.88 17.77 2.78
CA GLY A 322 16.01 18.64 1.62
C GLY A 322 16.34 20.08 1.97
N ALA A 323 15.76 20.62 3.03
CA ALA A 323 16.08 21.94 3.57
C ALA A 323 17.48 22.02 4.19
N GLY A 324 18.14 20.88 4.43
CA GLY A 324 19.45 20.81 5.11
C GLY A 324 19.36 20.86 6.64
N GLU A 325 18.16 20.76 7.21
CA GLU A 325 17.86 20.85 8.65
C GLU A 325 18.08 19.50 9.35
N MET A 326 19.32 19.00 9.35
CA MET A 326 19.65 17.63 9.82
C MET A 326 19.35 17.39 11.29
N ASP A 327 19.60 18.37 12.16
CA ASP A 327 19.34 18.23 13.59
C ASP A 327 17.85 18.29 13.91
N GLU A 328 17.11 19.15 13.22
CA GLU A 328 15.64 19.15 13.30
C GLU A 328 15.04 17.84 12.78
N ALA A 329 15.60 17.29 11.69
CA ALA A 329 15.17 15.99 11.17
C ALA A 329 15.32 14.88 12.21
N LYS A 330 16.43 14.84 12.97
CA LYS A 330 16.63 13.88 14.07
C LYS A 330 15.60 14.06 15.18
N GLU A 331 15.37 15.29 15.59
CA GLU A 331 14.39 15.61 16.62
C GLU A 331 12.97 15.22 16.20
N TYR A 332 12.60 15.53 14.94
CA TYR A 332 11.31 15.16 14.37
C TYR A 332 11.14 13.65 14.26
N ALA A 333 12.16 12.92 13.84
CA ALA A 333 12.10 11.46 13.74
C ALA A 333 11.74 10.82 15.07
N VAL A 334 12.39 11.23 16.16
CA VAL A 334 12.09 10.70 17.51
C VAL A 334 10.65 11.03 17.93
N LYS A 335 10.20 12.26 17.71
CA LYS A 335 8.84 12.70 18.08
C LYS A 335 7.77 12.01 17.23
N LEU A 336 8.03 11.82 15.93
CA LEU A 336 7.12 11.14 15.01
C LEU A 336 6.96 9.66 15.38
N ILE A 337 8.06 8.96 15.63
CA ILE A 337 8.04 7.56 16.05
C ILE A 337 7.28 7.43 17.37
N PHE A 338 7.60 8.26 18.35
CA PHE A 338 6.92 8.23 19.66
C PHE A 338 5.43 8.51 19.56
N PHE A 339 5.02 9.47 18.75
CA PHE A 339 3.60 9.78 18.53
C PHE A 339 2.87 8.63 17.82
N THR A 340 3.49 8.02 16.82
CA THR A 340 2.93 6.85 16.13
C THR A 340 2.75 5.68 17.09
N GLU A 341 3.72 5.44 17.97
CA GLU A 341 3.63 4.39 19.00
C GLU A 341 2.46 4.62 19.96
N ILE A 342 2.25 5.85 20.44
CA ILE A 342 1.11 6.18 21.32
C ILE A 342 -0.22 5.88 20.61
N ILE A 343 -0.38 6.33 19.36
CA ILE A 343 -1.59 6.04 18.58
C ILE A 343 -1.75 4.53 18.38
N CYS A 344 -0.66 3.85 18.07
CA CYS A 344 -0.66 2.41 17.85
C CYS A 344 -1.06 1.64 19.12
N PHE A 345 -0.53 1.99 20.28
CA PHE A 345 -0.94 1.36 21.55
C PHE A 345 -2.43 1.54 21.83
N ALA A 346 -2.97 2.76 21.60
CA ALA A 346 -4.41 3.01 21.76
C ALA A 346 -5.24 2.16 20.78
N THR A 347 -4.81 2.11 19.52
CA THR A 347 -5.46 1.32 18.45
C THR A 347 -5.38 -0.18 18.74
N ALA A 348 -4.22 -0.66 19.19
CA ALA A 348 -4.00 -2.06 19.56
C ALA A 348 -4.89 -2.49 20.74
N LEU A 349 -5.07 -1.62 21.74
CA LEU A 349 -5.98 -1.87 22.85
C LEU A 349 -7.43 -1.99 22.37
N VAL A 350 -7.88 -1.11 21.50
CA VAL A 350 -9.21 -1.17 20.88
C VAL A 350 -9.37 -2.48 20.12
N LEU A 351 -8.40 -2.85 19.27
CA LEU A 351 -8.44 -4.08 18.50
C LEU A 351 -8.45 -5.31 19.40
N MET A 352 -7.68 -5.31 20.51
CA MET A 352 -7.65 -6.38 21.50
C MET A 352 -9.03 -6.59 22.15
N LEU A 353 -9.71 -5.51 22.52
CA LEU A 353 -11.04 -5.55 23.12
C LEU A 353 -12.11 -6.03 22.14
N LEU A 354 -12.00 -5.63 20.88
CA LEU A 354 -12.95 -5.96 19.82
C LEU A 354 -12.66 -7.32 19.15
N ALA A 355 -11.51 -7.94 19.42
CA ALA A 355 -11.08 -9.20 18.82
C ALA A 355 -12.13 -10.32 18.82
N PRO A 356 -12.90 -10.57 19.90
CA PRO A 356 -13.93 -11.62 19.89
C PRO A 356 -15.16 -11.26 19.06
N LEU A 357 -15.44 -9.97 18.83
CA LEU A 357 -16.65 -9.51 18.15
C LEU A 357 -16.55 -9.58 16.61
N PHE A 358 -15.38 -9.31 16.05
CA PHE A 358 -15.20 -9.31 14.59
C PHE A 358 -15.50 -10.66 13.91
N PRO A 359 -15.02 -11.82 14.43
CA PRO A 359 -15.34 -13.10 13.80
C PRO A 359 -16.83 -13.47 13.86
N MET A 360 -17.60 -12.87 14.79
CA MET A 360 -19.05 -13.13 14.90
C MET A 360 -19.84 -12.62 13.69
N ILE A 361 -19.30 -11.65 12.94
CA ILE A 361 -19.92 -11.11 11.75
C ILE A 361 -19.94 -12.16 10.61
N TYR A 362 -19.01 -13.13 10.67
CA TYR A 362 -18.87 -14.15 9.63
C TYR A 362 -19.75 -15.37 9.93
N ASN A 363 -20.43 -15.87 8.91
CA ASN A 363 -21.19 -17.12 9.01
C ASN A 363 -20.25 -18.32 8.80
N THR A 364 -19.58 -18.75 9.86
CA THR A 364 -18.61 -19.84 9.86
C THR A 364 -18.69 -20.63 11.17
N THR A 365 -17.90 -21.70 11.29
CA THR A 365 -17.88 -22.56 12.49
C THR A 365 -17.32 -21.81 13.70
N ASP A 366 -17.76 -22.21 14.90
CA ASP A 366 -17.28 -21.61 16.14
C ASP A 366 -15.78 -21.82 16.36
N GLU A 367 -15.23 -22.94 15.87
CA GLU A 367 -13.80 -23.22 15.86
C GLU A 367 -13.03 -22.12 15.10
N ILE A 368 -13.46 -21.80 13.87
CA ILE A 368 -12.83 -20.76 13.06
C ILE A 368 -12.96 -19.38 13.72
N LYS A 369 -14.12 -19.10 14.34
CA LYS A 369 -14.33 -17.82 15.06
C LYS A 369 -13.39 -17.66 16.24
N MET A 370 -13.23 -18.72 17.08
CA MET A 370 -12.33 -18.70 18.22
C MET A 370 -10.88 -18.57 17.81
N LEU A 371 -10.50 -19.29 16.74
CA LEU A 371 -9.14 -19.24 16.21
C LEU A 371 -8.84 -17.87 15.61
N ALA A 372 -9.77 -17.29 14.86
CA ALA A 372 -9.65 -15.94 14.31
C ALA A 372 -9.51 -14.88 15.43
N ALA A 373 -10.32 -14.96 16.49
CA ALA A 373 -10.21 -14.08 17.64
C ALA A 373 -8.84 -14.19 18.31
N SER A 374 -8.27 -15.39 18.38
CA SER A 374 -6.92 -15.63 18.94
C SER A 374 -5.85 -15.00 18.04
N PHE A 375 -5.91 -15.15 16.73
CA PHE A 375 -4.98 -14.51 15.80
C PHE A 375 -5.09 -12.98 15.85
N ILE A 376 -6.31 -12.42 15.95
CA ILE A 376 -6.53 -10.97 16.08
C ILE A 376 -5.89 -10.46 17.39
N ARG A 377 -6.02 -11.18 18.51
CA ARG A 377 -5.37 -10.81 19.79
C ARG A 377 -3.86 -10.79 19.66
N VAL A 378 -3.27 -11.82 19.03
CA VAL A 378 -1.82 -11.84 18.78
C VAL A 378 -1.40 -10.68 17.88
N ALA A 379 -2.12 -10.43 16.79
CA ALA A 379 -1.84 -9.31 15.90
C ALA A 379 -1.92 -7.97 16.65
N ALA A 380 -2.94 -7.77 17.49
CA ALA A 380 -3.08 -6.58 18.31
C ALA A 380 -1.92 -6.41 19.31
N ALA A 381 -1.52 -7.48 19.99
CA ALA A 381 -0.39 -7.45 20.91
C ALA A 381 0.95 -7.12 20.22
N CYS A 382 1.14 -7.59 18.98
CA CYS A 382 2.35 -7.35 18.19
C CYS A 382 2.28 -6.07 17.33
N MET A 383 1.14 -5.38 17.28
CA MET A 383 0.94 -4.17 16.49
C MET A 383 1.95 -3.05 16.79
N PRO A 384 2.37 -2.78 18.04
CA PRO A 384 3.43 -1.82 18.32
C PRO A 384 4.78 -2.21 17.70
N ILE A 385 5.11 -3.50 17.64
CA ILE A 385 6.32 -3.99 16.98
C ILE A 385 6.27 -3.63 15.48
N TYR A 386 5.14 -3.89 14.84
CA TYR A 386 4.90 -3.56 13.44
C TYR A 386 4.94 -2.04 13.20
N ALA A 387 4.37 -1.24 14.09
CA ALA A 387 4.40 0.22 13.99
C ALA A 387 5.82 0.76 14.08
N PHE A 388 6.61 0.27 15.04
CA PHE A 388 7.99 0.71 15.22
C PHE A 388 8.88 0.37 14.02
N GLU A 389 8.80 -0.88 13.52
CA GLU A 389 9.57 -1.28 12.34
C GLU A 389 9.16 -0.47 11.09
N THR A 390 7.86 -0.19 10.93
CA THR A 390 7.33 0.65 9.84
C THR A 390 7.85 2.08 9.94
N CYS A 391 7.87 2.67 11.13
CA CYS A 391 8.43 4.00 11.35
C CYS A 391 9.93 4.05 11.02
N CYS A 392 10.70 3.04 11.43
CA CYS A 392 12.12 2.91 11.08
C CYS A 392 12.33 2.78 9.57
N TYR A 393 11.52 1.94 8.90
CA TYR A 393 11.56 1.76 7.46
C TYR A 393 11.37 3.09 6.71
N PHE A 394 10.31 3.83 7.01
CA PHE A 394 10.03 5.10 6.35
C PHE A 394 11.02 6.20 6.70
N THR A 395 11.57 6.19 7.93
CA THR A 395 12.65 7.11 8.34
C THR A 395 13.92 6.87 7.50
N ILE A 396 14.35 5.61 7.37
CA ILE A 396 15.55 5.25 6.59
C ILE A 396 15.33 5.54 5.11
N ARG A 397 14.13 5.26 4.61
CA ARG A 397 13.72 5.52 3.23
C ARG A 397 13.76 7.01 2.89
N SER A 398 13.36 7.91 3.81
CA SER A 398 13.35 9.37 3.58
C SER A 398 14.74 9.94 3.20
N GLY A 399 15.82 9.33 3.67
CA GLY A 399 17.20 9.64 3.31
C GLY A 399 17.70 8.96 2.04
N GLY A 400 16.85 8.27 1.30
CA GLY A 400 17.19 7.60 0.05
C GLY A 400 17.99 6.29 0.20
N LYS A 401 18.02 5.69 1.40
CA LYS A 401 18.71 4.40 1.67
C LYS A 401 17.80 3.20 1.33
N THR A 402 17.26 3.20 0.12
CA THR A 402 16.23 2.23 -0.32
C THR A 402 16.72 0.79 -0.40
N PHE A 403 17.99 0.57 -0.72
CA PHE A 403 18.59 -0.78 -0.70
C PHE A 403 18.63 -1.34 0.74
N ILE A 404 18.95 -0.49 1.72
CA ILE A 404 18.93 -0.89 3.12
C ILE A 404 17.52 -1.21 3.58
N THR A 405 16.51 -0.41 3.16
CA THR A 405 15.11 -0.69 3.50
C THR A 405 14.59 -1.97 2.85
N PHE A 406 15.02 -2.28 1.65
CA PHE A 406 14.72 -3.54 0.99
C PHE A 406 15.28 -4.75 1.76
N LEU A 407 16.55 -4.69 2.19
CA LEU A 407 17.14 -5.74 3.02
C LEU A 407 16.45 -5.87 4.38
N PHE A 408 16.15 -4.73 4.99
CA PHE A 408 15.52 -4.63 6.30
C PHE A 408 14.10 -5.18 6.31
N ASP A 409 13.33 -5.01 5.24
CA ASP A 409 11.92 -5.40 5.18
C ASP A 409 11.73 -6.75 4.49
N SER A 410 11.78 -6.79 3.16
CA SER A 410 11.37 -7.96 2.38
C SER A 410 12.39 -9.10 2.42
N VAL A 411 13.69 -8.79 2.36
CA VAL A 411 14.73 -9.83 2.45
C VAL A 411 14.71 -10.46 3.83
N PHE A 412 14.56 -9.68 4.90
CA PHE A 412 14.43 -10.21 6.25
C PHE A 412 13.21 -11.13 6.38
N MET A 413 12.06 -10.74 5.82
CA MET A 413 10.87 -11.59 5.82
C MET A 413 11.13 -12.94 5.15
N CYS A 414 11.72 -12.94 3.96
CA CYS A 414 11.95 -14.17 3.20
C CYS A 414 13.06 -15.05 3.79
N VAL A 415 14.11 -14.45 4.36
CA VAL A 415 15.30 -15.18 4.86
C VAL A 415 15.17 -15.57 6.33
N VAL A 416 14.37 -14.83 7.10
CA VAL A 416 14.24 -15.09 8.55
C VAL A 416 12.81 -15.51 8.90
N SER A 417 11.79 -14.68 8.63
CA SER A 417 10.42 -14.95 9.10
C SER A 417 9.82 -16.20 8.46
N VAL A 418 9.96 -16.37 7.14
CA VAL A 418 9.43 -17.54 6.41
C VAL A 418 10.13 -18.84 6.83
N PRO A 419 11.47 -18.94 6.91
CA PRO A 419 12.13 -20.12 7.42
C PRO A 419 11.79 -20.45 8.88
N VAL A 420 11.67 -19.44 9.74
CA VAL A 420 11.25 -19.65 11.14
C VAL A 420 9.83 -20.24 11.18
N ALA A 421 8.90 -19.69 10.40
CA ALA A 421 7.54 -20.23 10.29
C ALA A 421 7.56 -21.70 9.80
N TYR A 422 8.36 -21.99 8.77
CA TYR A 422 8.52 -23.34 8.22
C TYR A 422 9.01 -24.31 9.28
N VAL A 423 10.08 -23.97 10.00
CA VAL A 423 10.65 -24.82 11.05
C VAL A 423 9.64 -25.05 12.17
N LEU A 424 8.99 -23.98 12.67
CA LEU A 424 8.03 -24.11 13.76
C LEU A 424 6.79 -24.92 13.36
N VAL A 425 6.32 -24.79 12.13
CA VAL A 425 5.14 -25.53 11.64
C VAL A 425 5.45 -27.01 11.45
N HIS A 426 6.60 -27.33 10.85
CA HIS A 426 6.89 -28.72 10.44
C HIS A 426 7.62 -29.54 11.49
N PHE A 427 8.46 -28.92 12.31
CA PHE A 427 9.33 -29.64 13.26
C PHE A 427 8.95 -29.45 14.73
N THR A 428 7.85 -28.74 15.03
CA THR A 428 7.37 -28.60 16.41
C THR A 428 5.90 -28.99 16.55
N ALA A 429 5.53 -29.43 17.75
CA ALA A 429 4.14 -29.72 18.12
C ALA A 429 3.38 -28.48 18.69
N LEU A 430 3.93 -27.27 18.50
CA LEU A 430 3.31 -26.05 19.00
C LEU A 430 1.95 -25.79 18.34
N ASN A 431 1.04 -25.22 19.13
CA ASN A 431 -0.24 -24.73 18.61
C ASN A 431 0.02 -23.63 17.57
N VAL A 432 -0.77 -23.60 16.51
CA VAL A 432 -0.63 -22.64 15.39
C VAL A 432 -0.69 -21.18 15.84
N VAL A 433 -1.48 -20.82 16.86
CA VAL A 433 -1.52 -19.47 17.45
C VAL A 433 -0.18 -19.12 18.10
N THR A 434 0.45 -20.07 18.77
CA THR A 434 1.78 -19.90 19.37
C THR A 434 2.85 -19.76 18.27
N VAL A 435 2.77 -20.56 17.22
CA VAL A 435 3.65 -20.41 16.05
C VAL A 435 3.51 -19.03 15.44
N TYR A 436 2.27 -18.58 15.23
CA TYR A 436 1.98 -17.23 14.70
C TYR A 436 2.59 -16.14 15.60
N LEU A 437 2.43 -16.26 16.92
CA LEU A 437 3.05 -15.34 17.89
C LEU A 437 4.58 -15.29 17.75
N PHE A 438 5.25 -16.45 17.72
CA PHE A 438 6.71 -16.49 17.59
C PHE A 438 7.20 -15.87 16.29
N VAL A 439 6.52 -16.11 15.16
CA VAL A 439 6.84 -15.50 13.89
C VAL A 439 6.69 -13.97 13.93
N GLN A 440 5.65 -13.46 14.59
CA GLN A 440 5.49 -12.01 14.80
C GLN A 440 6.60 -11.45 15.72
N LEU A 441 6.99 -12.17 16.77
CA LEU A 441 8.04 -11.73 17.69
C LEU A 441 9.44 -11.71 17.04
N VAL A 442 9.67 -12.44 15.95
CA VAL A 442 10.92 -12.35 15.17
C VAL A 442 11.15 -10.92 14.67
N SER A 443 10.09 -10.15 14.42
CA SER A 443 10.18 -8.72 14.06
C SER A 443 10.81 -7.84 15.15
N LEU A 444 10.95 -8.31 16.40
CA LEU A 444 11.75 -7.60 17.40
C LEU A 444 13.21 -7.43 16.97
N LEU A 445 13.77 -8.38 16.23
CA LEU A 445 15.10 -8.24 15.64
C LEU A 445 15.15 -7.06 14.66
N LYS A 446 14.11 -6.88 13.83
CA LYS A 446 13.97 -5.72 12.95
C LYS A 446 13.88 -4.42 13.76
N CYS A 447 13.13 -4.42 14.86
CA CYS A 447 13.03 -3.25 15.73
C CYS A 447 14.40 -2.86 16.31
N ILE A 448 15.21 -3.82 16.77
CA ILE A 448 16.57 -3.57 17.30
C ILE A 448 17.45 -3.01 16.19
N ILE A 449 17.48 -3.63 15.02
CA ILE A 449 18.28 -3.19 13.87
C ILE A 449 17.82 -1.80 13.43
N GLY A 450 16.52 -1.57 13.28
CA GLY A 450 15.93 -0.29 12.89
C GLY A 450 16.24 0.82 13.88
N PHE A 451 16.13 0.55 15.18
CA PHE A 451 16.51 1.49 16.23
C PHE A 451 17.99 1.90 16.13
N LEU A 452 18.88 0.93 15.96
CA LEU A 452 20.33 1.21 15.83
C LEU A 452 20.63 2.04 14.58
N MET A 453 19.98 1.73 13.44
CA MET A 453 20.16 2.47 12.20
C MET A 453 19.63 3.91 12.30
N VAL A 454 18.45 4.11 12.88
CA VAL A 454 17.85 5.44 13.07
C VAL A 454 18.72 6.25 14.05
N LYS A 455 19.15 5.65 15.16
CA LYS A 455 20.02 6.30 16.17
C LYS A 455 21.39 6.71 15.60
N LYS A 456 22.00 5.86 14.77
CA LYS A 456 23.27 6.17 14.09
C LYS A 456 23.13 7.25 13.03
N GLY A 457 21.90 7.60 12.60
CA GLY A 457 21.66 8.65 11.63
C GLY A 457 22.10 8.28 10.20
N ILE A 458 22.15 7.00 9.83
CA ILE A 458 22.54 6.57 8.47
C ILE A 458 21.63 7.12 7.37
N TRP A 459 20.42 7.53 7.75
CA TRP A 459 19.39 8.10 6.88
C TRP A 459 19.53 9.62 6.69
N LEU A 460 20.36 10.29 7.48
CA LEU A 460 20.60 11.72 7.40
C LEU A 460 21.44 12.05 6.16
N ASN A 461 20.76 12.09 5.03
CA ASN A 461 21.38 12.31 3.74
C ASN A 461 20.55 13.29 2.92
N LYS A 462 21.20 14.40 2.52
CA LYS A 462 20.64 15.35 1.58
C LYS A 462 21.01 14.89 0.17
N LEU A 463 20.00 14.67 -0.65
CA LEU A 463 20.19 14.35 -2.06
C LEU A 463 20.47 15.66 -2.80
N SER A 464 21.74 15.88 -3.15
CA SER A 464 22.21 17.14 -3.77
C SER A 464 22.15 17.02 -5.29
N TYR A 465 21.34 17.91 -5.93
CA TYR A 465 21.28 18.13 -7.38
C TYR A 465 21.01 19.61 -7.66
#